data_91b50ea29f71b8a4bc35778bf53a01ea
#
_entry.id   91b50ea29f71b8a4bc35778bf53a01ea
#
_cell.length_a   1.000
_cell.length_b   1.000
_cell.length_c   1.000
_cell.angle_alpha   90.00
_cell.angle_beta   90.00
_cell.angle_gamma   90.00
#
_symmetry.space_group_name_H-M   'P 1'
#
loop_
_entity.id
_entity.type
_entity.pdbx_description
1 polymer ?
#
loop_
_entity_poly.entity_id
_entity_poly.type
_entity_poly.pdbx_seq_one_letter_code
_entity_poly.pdbx_strand_id
1 'polypeptide(L)'
;MLDKFLRDNLVHGEFSIGKFQFAFLDVLLTVCITGAAVMIRKAIFGISGNPGLEGGTEMLIFCVLDFVLALLMAVFVWKTTENRLKVVGVYSLAVIWPAIAGNSALNGGFEVVFAVILVALLCIIGVKKVYNMKTFWLLTIFASIFQIAQGDAPATKLTNYWPNIYTLFSETGYYNEYGYAGKLLVVGILLMVFYYISKKKEVKVTPELMVASGLFVSLFISAFYPFMNYRSGLLANVFGLLMFIQNKNKFYVPMAMCIISYVSYGYFYNGTIGVYFWMYALGLVVLMLDAGVYLYKQLQK
;
A
#
# COMPACT_ATOMS: atom_id res chain seq x y z
N MET A 1 4.40 -43.54 12.21
CA MET A 1 5.55 -42.93 12.90
C MET A 1 5.87 -41.54 12.35
N LEU A 2 6.02 -41.36 11.05
CA LEU A 2 6.25 -40.06 10.37
C LEU A 2 5.10 -39.07 10.63
N ASP A 3 3.86 -39.52 10.56
CA ASP A 3 2.66 -38.66 10.77
C ASP A 3 2.57 -38.13 12.21
N LYS A 4 2.96 -38.93 13.20
CA LYS A 4 3.05 -38.51 14.62
C LYS A 4 4.21 -37.53 14.81
N PHE A 5 5.37 -37.81 14.22
CA PHE A 5 6.53 -36.89 14.27
C PHE A 5 6.23 -35.56 13.64
N LEU A 6 5.53 -35.56 12.48
CA LEU A 6 5.11 -34.32 11.78
C LEU A 6 4.09 -33.54 12.61
N ARG A 7 3.11 -34.21 13.25
CA ARG A 7 2.15 -33.52 14.12
C ARG A 7 2.82 -32.95 15.37
N ASP A 8 3.62 -33.74 16.05
CA ASP A 8 4.19 -33.35 17.34
C ASP A 8 5.27 -32.26 17.19
N ASN A 9 6.05 -32.28 16.12
CA ASN A 9 7.14 -31.31 15.91
C ASN A 9 6.85 -30.19 14.92
N LEU A 10 6.06 -30.43 13.87
CA LEU A 10 5.74 -29.39 12.87
C LEU A 10 4.51 -28.56 13.24
N VAL A 11 3.49 -29.21 13.81
CA VAL A 11 2.22 -28.53 14.12
C VAL A 11 2.20 -28.02 15.56
N HIS A 12 2.72 -28.81 16.50
CA HIS A 12 2.71 -28.51 17.93
C HIS A 12 4.07 -28.08 18.50
N GLY A 13 5.15 -28.21 17.71
CA GLY A 13 6.47 -27.67 18.09
C GLY A 13 6.42 -26.14 18.19
N GLU A 14 6.36 -25.61 19.40
CA GLU A 14 6.43 -24.17 19.67
C GLU A 14 7.85 -23.81 20.08
N PHE A 15 8.37 -22.74 19.50
CA PHE A 15 9.57 -22.09 20.01
C PHE A 15 9.27 -20.65 20.34
N SER A 16 9.92 -20.12 21.37
CA SER A 16 9.72 -18.77 21.85
C SER A 16 10.96 -17.91 21.61
N ILE A 17 10.74 -16.73 21.02
CA ILE A 17 11.75 -15.68 20.96
C ILE A 17 11.26 -14.55 21.88
N GLY A 18 11.77 -14.51 23.10
CA GLY A 18 11.27 -13.61 24.14
C GLY A 18 9.83 -13.93 24.54
N LYS A 19 8.89 -13.00 24.30
CA LYS A 19 7.45 -13.18 24.55
C LYS A 19 6.68 -13.78 23.37
N PHE A 20 7.37 -14.10 22.28
CA PHE A 20 6.76 -14.56 21.04
C PHE A 20 6.80 -16.08 20.94
N GLN A 21 5.65 -16.69 20.79
CA GLN A 21 5.52 -18.13 20.53
C GLN A 21 5.20 -18.32 19.05
N PHE A 22 6.04 -19.06 18.33
CA PHE A 22 5.85 -19.42 16.93
C PHE A 22 5.76 -20.93 16.83
N ALA A 23 4.86 -21.45 15.97
CA ALA A 23 4.93 -22.82 15.56
C ALA A 23 6.07 -23.00 14.55
N PHE A 24 6.72 -24.14 14.55
CA PHE A 24 7.74 -24.47 13.55
C PHE A 24 7.20 -24.32 12.11
N LEU A 25 5.93 -24.68 11.91
CA LEU A 25 5.24 -24.53 10.64
C LEU A 25 5.18 -23.05 10.17
N ASP A 26 4.96 -22.10 11.08
CA ASP A 26 4.93 -20.68 10.74
C ASP A 26 6.28 -20.20 10.18
N VAL A 27 7.38 -20.67 10.80
CA VAL A 27 8.75 -20.35 10.35
C VAL A 27 9.03 -20.99 8.99
N LEU A 28 8.70 -22.27 8.85
CA LEU A 28 8.89 -22.98 7.59
C LEU A 28 8.11 -22.30 6.45
N LEU A 29 6.84 -21.99 6.67
CA LEU A 29 6.02 -21.24 5.69
C LEU A 29 6.62 -19.90 5.37
N THR A 30 7.06 -19.13 6.37
CA THR A 30 7.69 -17.82 6.16
C THR A 30 8.95 -17.94 5.32
N VAL A 31 9.81 -18.91 5.58
CA VAL A 31 11.04 -19.16 4.81
C VAL A 31 10.70 -19.57 3.37
N CYS A 32 9.77 -20.53 3.19
CA CYS A 32 9.36 -20.97 1.84
C CYS A 32 8.76 -19.81 1.02
N ILE A 33 7.88 -19.02 1.63
CA ILE A 33 7.25 -17.87 0.96
C ILE A 33 8.28 -16.80 0.64
N THR A 34 9.23 -16.53 1.55
CA THR A 34 10.33 -15.60 1.29
C THR A 34 11.19 -16.06 0.11
N GLY A 35 11.54 -17.35 0.06
CA GLY A 35 12.24 -17.94 -1.05
C GLY A 35 11.48 -17.82 -2.38
N ALA A 36 10.19 -18.12 -2.37
CA ALA A 36 9.31 -17.94 -3.53
C ALA A 36 9.24 -16.47 -3.97
N ALA A 37 9.14 -15.53 -3.03
CA ALA A 37 9.10 -14.09 -3.31
C ALA A 37 10.40 -13.59 -3.97
N VAL A 38 11.56 -14.11 -3.55
CA VAL A 38 12.85 -13.82 -4.20
C VAL A 38 12.88 -14.34 -5.63
N MET A 39 12.40 -15.58 -5.84
CA MET A 39 12.33 -16.18 -7.18
C MET A 39 11.38 -15.43 -8.11
N ILE A 40 10.23 -14.99 -7.61
CA ILE A 40 9.26 -14.17 -8.36
C ILE A 40 9.92 -12.87 -8.82
N ARG A 41 10.61 -12.16 -7.92
CA ARG A 41 11.32 -10.91 -8.27
C ARG A 41 12.40 -11.14 -9.31
N LYS A 42 13.17 -12.22 -9.16
CA LYS A 42 14.17 -12.61 -10.13
C LYS A 42 13.55 -12.92 -11.51
N ALA A 43 12.40 -13.59 -11.54
CA ALA A 43 11.68 -13.88 -12.78
C ALA A 43 11.13 -12.60 -13.43
N ILE A 44 10.51 -11.70 -12.66
CA ILE A 44 10.04 -10.39 -13.14
C ILE A 44 11.21 -9.59 -13.73
N PHE A 45 12.35 -9.56 -13.05
CA PHE A 45 13.56 -8.91 -13.52
C PHE A 45 14.08 -9.48 -14.85
N GLY A 46 14.11 -10.83 -14.97
CA GLY A 46 14.54 -11.51 -16.20
C GLY A 46 13.61 -11.26 -17.40
N ILE A 47 12.31 -11.08 -17.16
CA ILE A 47 11.31 -10.82 -18.22
C ILE A 47 11.33 -9.35 -18.67
N SER A 48 11.62 -8.41 -17.78
CA SER A 48 11.62 -6.98 -18.11
C SER A 48 12.65 -6.60 -19.16
N GLY A 49 13.67 -7.45 -19.37
CA GLY A 49 14.63 -7.32 -20.48
C GLY A 49 15.31 -5.95 -20.57
N ASN A 50 15.27 -5.19 -19.47
CA ASN A 50 15.68 -3.79 -19.48
C ASN A 50 17.20 -3.70 -19.42
N PRO A 51 17.91 -3.62 -20.58
CA PRO A 51 19.36 -3.55 -20.64
C PRO A 51 19.91 -2.22 -20.10
N GLY A 52 19.02 -1.27 -19.78
CA GLY A 52 19.37 0.07 -19.29
C GLY A 52 19.45 0.21 -17.78
N LEU A 53 19.19 -0.85 -17.01
CA LEU A 53 19.47 -0.86 -15.58
C LEU A 53 20.94 -1.20 -15.34
N GLU A 54 21.80 -0.24 -15.61
CA GLU A 54 23.17 -0.18 -15.03
C GLU A 54 23.15 -0.18 -13.49
N GLY A 55 21.96 -0.17 -12.89
CA GLY A 55 21.66 -0.10 -11.46
C GLY A 55 21.25 -1.41 -10.82
N GLY A 56 21.88 -2.55 -11.13
CA GLY A 56 21.58 -3.82 -10.43
C GLY A 56 21.64 -3.71 -8.90
N THR A 57 22.43 -2.79 -8.37
CA THR A 57 22.56 -2.51 -6.93
C THR A 57 21.37 -1.74 -6.41
N GLU A 58 20.88 -0.72 -7.11
CA GLU A 58 19.72 0.08 -6.68
C GLU A 58 18.46 -0.78 -6.58
N MET A 59 18.23 -1.62 -7.56
CA MET A 59 17.08 -2.52 -7.60
C MET A 59 17.14 -3.57 -6.47
N LEU A 60 18.33 -4.07 -6.15
CA LEU A 60 18.51 -4.95 -4.99
C LEU A 60 18.12 -4.23 -3.69
N ILE A 61 18.50 -2.97 -3.53
CA ILE A 61 18.13 -2.16 -2.35
C ILE A 61 16.61 -2.06 -2.23
N PHE A 62 15.90 -1.74 -3.32
CA PHE A 62 14.43 -1.63 -3.28
C PHE A 62 13.75 -2.98 -3.01
N CYS A 63 14.27 -4.08 -3.56
CA CYS A 63 13.78 -5.42 -3.22
C CYS A 63 14.01 -5.76 -1.74
N VAL A 64 15.13 -5.38 -1.14
CA VAL A 64 15.37 -5.54 0.30
C VAL A 64 14.38 -4.70 1.11
N LEU A 65 14.09 -3.47 0.68
CA LEU A 65 13.11 -2.61 1.34
C LEU A 65 11.68 -3.20 1.32
N ASP A 66 11.30 -3.98 0.31
CA ASP A 66 10.02 -4.73 0.32
C ASP A 66 9.95 -5.72 1.50
N PHE A 67 11.04 -6.44 1.77
CA PHE A 67 11.07 -7.37 2.91
C PHE A 67 11.06 -6.62 4.23
N VAL A 68 11.76 -5.48 4.32
CA VAL A 68 11.69 -4.59 5.48
C VAL A 68 10.26 -4.08 5.68
N LEU A 69 9.59 -3.65 4.61
CA LEU A 69 8.20 -3.22 4.64
C LEU A 69 7.28 -4.34 5.17
N ALA A 70 7.42 -5.55 4.64
CA ALA A 70 6.63 -6.70 5.08
C ALA A 70 6.85 -7.05 6.56
N LEU A 71 8.11 -6.98 7.03
CA LEU A 71 8.44 -7.18 8.45
C LEU A 71 7.81 -6.08 9.33
N LEU A 72 7.87 -4.83 8.93
CA LEU A 72 7.24 -3.73 9.65
C LEU A 72 5.72 -3.89 9.71
N MET A 73 5.08 -4.29 8.60
CA MET A 73 3.64 -4.61 8.59
C MET A 73 3.31 -5.74 9.57
N ALA A 74 4.13 -6.78 9.61
CA ALA A 74 3.98 -7.90 10.54
C ALA A 74 4.12 -7.43 12.01
N VAL A 75 5.11 -6.59 12.31
CA VAL A 75 5.31 -6.00 13.65
C VAL A 75 4.12 -5.13 14.05
N PHE A 76 3.61 -4.30 13.15
CA PHE A 76 2.43 -3.48 13.41
C PHE A 76 1.20 -4.34 13.73
N VAL A 77 0.93 -5.36 12.90
CA VAL A 77 -0.19 -6.29 13.11
C VAL A 77 -0.02 -7.07 14.43
N TRP A 78 1.18 -7.50 14.76
CA TRP A 78 1.46 -8.13 16.04
C TRP A 78 1.09 -7.24 17.23
N LYS A 79 1.55 -5.98 17.19
CA LYS A 79 1.31 -5.02 18.29
C LYS A 79 -0.15 -4.60 18.44
N THR A 80 -0.95 -4.74 17.38
CA THR A 80 -2.35 -4.31 17.37
C THR A 80 -3.34 -5.45 17.57
N THR A 81 -3.00 -6.68 17.17
CA THR A 81 -3.95 -7.80 17.17
C THR A 81 -3.51 -8.97 18.06
N GLU A 82 -2.22 -9.07 18.39
CA GLU A 82 -1.59 -10.20 19.13
C GLU A 82 -1.93 -11.59 18.52
N ASN A 83 -2.32 -11.61 17.23
CA ASN A 83 -2.75 -12.82 16.53
C ASN A 83 -1.65 -13.32 15.58
N ARG A 84 -1.04 -14.46 15.92
CA ARG A 84 0.05 -15.10 15.17
C ARG A 84 -0.29 -15.32 13.70
N LEU A 85 -1.47 -15.86 13.39
CA LEU A 85 -1.88 -16.15 12.01
C LEU A 85 -2.03 -14.88 11.17
N LYS A 86 -2.50 -13.78 11.77
CA LYS A 86 -2.57 -12.48 11.09
C LYS A 86 -1.17 -11.93 10.81
N VAL A 87 -0.21 -12.13 11.70
CA VAL A 87 1.19 -11.70 11.54
C VAL A 87 1.86 -12.43 10.39
N VAL A 88 1.81 -13.77 10.40
CA VAL A 88 2.35 -14.60 9.31
C VAL A 88 1.62 -14.29 8.00
N GLY A 89 0.30 -14.14 8.06
CA GLY A 89 -0.51 -13.82 6.89
C GLY A 89 -0.16 -12.48 6.24
N VAL A 90 -0.01 -11.40 7.03
CA VAL A 90 0.34 -10.08 6.46
C VAL A 90 1.76 -10.08 5.89
N TYR A 91 2.73 -10.71 6.58
CA TYR A 91 4.07 -10.85 6.05
C TYR A 91 4.07 -11.59 4.71
N SER A 92 3.45 -12.77 4.70
CA SER A 92 3.37 -13.63 3.51
C SER A 92 2.71 -12.92 2.33
N LEU A 93 1.58 -12.25 2.57
CA LEU A 93 0.90 -11.48 1.54
C LEU A 93 1.76 -10.32 1.05
N ALA A 94 2.38 -9.55 1.94
CA ALA A 94 3.16 -8.38 1.55
C ALA A 94 4.37 -8.75 0.68
N VAL A 95 5.11 -9.83 1.02
CA VAL A 95 6.31 -10.22 0.25
C VAL A 95 5.98 -10.78 -1.14
N ILE A 96 4.82 -11.43 -1.33
CA ILE A 96 4.39 -11.97 -2.63
C ILE A 96 3.45 -11.04 -3.38
N TRP A 97 3.03 -9.90 -2.79
CA TRP A 97 2.02 -9.02 -3.38
C TRP A 97 2.50 -8.45 -4.71
N PRO A 98 1.77 -8.70 -5.83
CA PRO A 98 2.26 -8.36 -7.16
C PRO A 98 2.55 -6.87 -7.35
N ALA A 99 1.73 -5.99 -6.74
CA ALA A 99 1.92 -4.55 -6.83
C ALA A 99 3.17 -4.08 -6.08
N ILE A 100 3.51 -4.69 -4.93
CA ILE A 100 4.73 -4.38 -4.17
C ILE A 100 5.96 -4.93 -4.92
N ALA A 101 5.92 -6.21 -5.28
CA ALA A 101 7.01 -6.87 -6.01
C ALA A 101 7.28 -6.21 -7.37
N GLY A 102 6.23 -5.83 -8.10
CA GLY A 102 6.33 -5.13 -9.38
C GLY A 102 6.92 -3.75 -9.25
N ASN A 103 6.54 -2.97 -8.23
CA ASN A 103 7.10 -1.65 -7.99
C ASN A 103 8.63 -1.69 -7.83
N SER A 104 9.14 -2.62 -7.04
CA SER A 104 10.57 -2.73 -6.75
C SER A 104 11.33 -3.46 -7.86
N ALA A 105 10.79 -4.56 -8.39
CA ALA A 105 11.48 -5.39 -9.36
C ALA A 105 11.42 -4.87 -10.81
N LEU A 106 10.43 -4.04 -11.15
CA LEU A 106 10.34 -3.44 -12.49
C LEU A 106 10.97 -2.06 -12.57
N ASN A 107 10.86 -1.27 -11.49
CA ASN A 107 11.07 0.17 -11.58
C ASN A 107 12.11 0.72 -10.61
N GLY A 108 12.47 -0.01 -9.54
CA GLY A 108 13.40 0.50 -8.53
C GLY A 108 12.93 1.84 -7.95
N GLY A 109 11.65 1.96 -7.58
CA GLY A 109 11.06 3.26 -7.23
C GLY A 109 11.23 3.64 -5.76
N PHE A 110 11.43 4.95 -5.51
CA PHE A 110 11.49 5.52 -4.15
C PHE A 110 10.19 5.38 -3.37
N GLU A 111 9.08 5.01 -4.00
CA GLU A 111 7.78 4.86 -3.38
C GLU A 111 7.79 3.85 -2.23
N VAL A 112 8.60 2.81 -2.33
CA VAL A 112 8.77 1.82 -1.25
C VAL A 112 9.41 2.44 -0.01
N VAL A 113 10.30 3.41 -0.17
CA VAL A 113 10.90 4.15 0.96
C VAL A 113 9.82 4.90 1.73
N PHE A 114 8.91 5.57 1.05
CA PHE A 114 7.78 6.27 1.68
C PHE A 114 6.86 5.29 2.42
N ALA A 115 6.58 4.13 1.83
CA ALA A 115 5.80 3.07 2.46
C ALA A 115 6.49 2.54 3.72
N VAL A 116 7.81 2.30 3.68
CA VAL A 116 8.61 1.86 4.84
C VAL A 116 8.56 2.90 5.96
N ILE A 117 8.75 4.19 5.65
CA ILE A 117 8.69 5.27 6.64
C ILE A 117 7.31 5.34 7.30
N LEU A 118 6.22 5.29 6.52
CA LEU A 118 4.85 5.35 7.07
C LEU A 118 4.52 4.14 7.93
N VAL A 119 4.89 2.94 7.51
CA VAL A 119 4.63 1.72 8.29
C VAL A 119 5.54 1.68 9.53
N ALA A 120 6.78 2.17 9.45
CA ALA A 120 7.65 2.33 10.63
C ALA A 120 7.03 3.30 11.65
N LEU A 121 6.46 4.42 11.19
CA LEU A 121 5.72 5.35 12.05
C LEU A 121 4.53 4.65 12.72
N LEU A 122 3.73 3.88 11.98
CA LEU A 122 2.65 3.06 12.54
C LEU A 122 3.17 2.06 13.59
N CYS A 123 4.30 1.41 13.34
CA CYS A 123 4.93 0.50 14.29
C CYS A 123 5.35 1.22 15.58
N ILE A 124 5.98 2.38 15.48
CA ILE A 124 6.39 3.18 16.64
C ILE A 124 5.17 3.57 17.50
N ILE A 125 4.10 4.02 16.84
CA ILE A 125 2.83 4.37 17.49
C ILE A 125 2.23 3.13 18.17
N GLY A 126 2.22 1.99 17.47
CA GLY A 126 1.70 0.72 17.97
C GLY A 126 2.48 0.16 19.16
N VAL A 127 3.82 0.20 19.10
CA VAL A 127 4.71 -0.24 20.19
C VAL A 127 4.54 0.62 21.42
N LYS A 128 4.49 1.94 21.26
CA LYS A 128 4.31 2.90 22.35
C LYS A 128 2.87 3.04 22.82
N LYS A 129 1.92 2.43 22.11
CA LYS A 129 0.46 2.55 22.34
C LYS A 129 -0.02 4.01 22.42
N VAL A 130 0.63 4.91 21.67
CA VAL A 130 0.33 6.34 21.67
C VAL A 130 -0.68 6.64 20.56
N TYR A 131 -1.91 6.19 20.76
CA TYR A 131 -3.04 6.45 19.85
C TYR A 131 -3.76 7.73 20.29
N ASN A 132 -3.38 8.85 19.70
CA ASN A 132 -3.98 10.16 19.97
C ASN A 132 -4.10 10.99 18.70
N MET A 133 -4.79 12.13 18.79
CA MET A 133 -5.01 12.99 17.61
C MET A 133 -3.72 13.55 17.01
N LYS A 134 -2.66 13.76 17.81
CA LYS A 134 -1.37 14.25 17.27
C LYS A 134 -0.72 13.20 16.36
N THR A 135 -0.68 11.93 16.80
CA THR A 135 -0.13 10.83 15.99
C THR A 135 -1.01 10.50 14.79
N PHE A 136 -2.33 10.64 14.91
CA PHE A 136 -3.27 10.52 13.78
C PHE A 136 -2.96 11.58 12.71
N TRP A 137 -2.83 12.86 13.09
CA TRP A 137 -2.50 13.92 12.15
C TRP A 137 -1.12 13.75 11.54
N LEU A 138 -0.13 13.37 12.34
CA LEU A 138 1.21 13.11 11.86
C LEU A 138 1.19 12.07 10.72
N LEU A 139 0.57 10.91 10.95
CA LEU A 139 0.45 9.85 9.95
C LEU A 139 -0.31 10.33 8.69
N THR A 140 -1.46 10.97 8.89
CA THR A 140 -2.34 11.37 7.78
C THR A 140 -1.69 12.44 6.91
N ILE A 141 -0.99 13.41 7.51
CA ILE A 141 -0.26 14.45 6.78
C ILE A 141 0.92 13.85 6.02
N PHE A 142 1.74 12.99 6.67
CA PHE A 142 2.85 12.34 5.97
C PHE A 142 2.35 11.43 4.83
N ALA A 143 1.26 10.69 5.02
CA ALA A 143 0.66 9.90 3.95
C ALA A 143 0.22 10.79 2.77
N SER A 144 -0.37 11.97 3.06
CA SER A 144 -0.75 12.94 2.03
C SER A 144 0.47 13.47 1.26
N ILE A 145 1.51 13.91 1.98
CA ILE A 145 2.74 14.45 1.38
C ILE A 145 3.41 13.39 0.52
N PHE A 146 3.58 12.18 1.03
CA PHE A 146 4.24 11.10 0.31
C PHE A 146 3.44 10.64 -0.91
N GLN A 147 2.11 10.64 -0.83
CA GLN A 147 1.27 10.30 -1.98
C GLN A 147 1.34 11.40 -3.06
N ILE A 148 1.35 12.67 -2.67
CA ILE A 148 1.51 13.79 -3.61
C ILE A 148 2.91 13.75 -4.26
N ALA A 149 3.95 13.41 -3.50
CA ALA A 149 5.31 13.31 -3.99
C ALA A 149 5.52 12.19 -5.04
N GLN A 150 4.58 11.26 -5.16
CA GLN A 150 4.59 10.24 -6.22
C GLN A 150 4.10 10.76 -7.58
N GLY A 151 3.56 11.98 -7.63
CA GLY A 151 3.21 12.64 -8.90
C GLY A 151 4.46 13.10 -9.64
N ASP A 152 4.48 12.91 -10.95
CA ASP A 152 5.56 13.41 -11.80
C ASP A 152 5.49 14.93 -12.00
N ALA A 153 6.59 15.49 -12.48
CA ALA A 153 6.58 16.86 -12.99
C ALA A 153 5.60 16.97 -14.17
N PRO A 154 5.00 18.15 -14.39
CA PRO A 154 4.04 18.34 -15.46
C PRO A 154 4.64 17.98 -16.81
N ALA A 155 4.19 16.86 -17.35
CA ALA A 155 4.45 16.42 -18.69
C ALA A 155 3.31 16.93 -19.61
N THR A 156 3.25 16.44 -20.82
CA THR A 156 2.23 16.80 -21.80
C THR A 156 0.84 16.20 -21.51
N LYS A 157 0.66 15.47 -20.39
CA LYS A 157 -0.57 14.74 -20.04
C LYS A 157 -0.94 14.92 -18.58
N LEU A 158 -2.25 14.95 -18.29
CA LEU A 158 -2.78 15.05 -16.92
C LEU A 158 -2.64 13.77 -16.10
N THR A 159 -2.38 12.64 -16.74
CA THR A 159 -2.10 11.36 -16.09
C THR A 159 -0.94 10.66 -16.80
N ASN A 160 -0.05 10.04 -16.03
CA ASN A 160 1.11 9.33 -16.55
C ASN A 160 0.95 7.82 -16.30
N TYR A 161 0.16 7.16 -17.16
CA TYR A 161 -0.15 5.72 -17.09
C TYR A 161 -0.84 5.26 -15.78
N TRP A 162 -1.45 6.20 -15.03
CA TRP A 162 -2.26 5.90 -13.85
C TRP A 162 -3.74 6.20 -14.11
N PRO A 163 -4.67 5.27 -13.82
CA PRO A 163 -6.10 5.47 -14.04
C PRO A 163 -6.72 6.36 -12.95
N ASN A 164 -6.60 7.67 -13.12
CA ASN A 164 -7.28 8.65 -12.27
C ASN A 164 -8.43 9.33 -13.03
N ILE A 165 -9.14 10.25 -12.38
CA ILE A 165 -10.29 10.95 -12.97
C ILE A 165 -9.95 11.65 -14.29
N TYR A 166 -8.70 12.06 -14.49
CA TYR A 166 -8.23 12.75 -15.69
C TYR A 166 -8.16 11.85 -16.92
N THR A 167 -8.26 10.54 -16.77
CA THR A 167 -8.39 9.62 -17.92
C THR A 167 -9.73 9.76 -18.64
N LEU A 168 -10.73 10.41 -18.02
CA LEU A 168 -12.03 10.72 -18.62
C LEU A 168 -11.96 11.94 -19.55
N PHE A 169 -10.92 12.75 -19.45
CA PHE A 169 -10.73 13.94 -20.26
C PHE A 169 -9.76 13.61 -21.39
N SER A 170 -10.14 13.93 -22.61
CA SER A 170 -9.25 13.85 -23.76
C SER A 170 -8.04 14.78 -23.57
N GLU A 171 -6.94 14.49 -24.25
CA GLU A 171 -5.76 15.36 -24.29
C GLU A 171 -6.18 16.78 -24.68
N THR A 172 -6.12 17.72 -23.74
CA THR A 172 -6.51 19.10 -23.93
C THR A 172 -5.27 19.96 -24.02
N GLY A 173 -5.30 21.02 -24.83
CA GLY A 173 -4.22 22.00 -24.88
C GLY A 173 -4.01 22.78 -23.56
N TYR A 174 -4.91 22.62 -22.60
CA TYR A 174 -4.91 23.34 -21.29
C TYR A 174 -4.51 22.45 -20.13
N TYR A 175 -3.63 21.46 -20.33
CA TYR A 175 -3.27 20.50 -19.29
C TYR A 175 -2.60 21.15 -18.05
N ASN A 176 -1.88 22.28 -18.22
CA ASN A 176 -1.28 23.00 -17.09
C ASN A 176 -2.35 23.64 -16.20
N GLU A 177 -3.31 24.34 -16.79
CA GLU A 177 -4.40 25.02 -16.10
C GLU A 177 -5.27 24.01 -15.34
N TYR A 178 -5.67 22.94 -16.00
CA TYR A 178 -6.41 21.85 -15.36
C TYR A 178 -5.57 21.12 -14.31
N GLY A 179 -4.28 20.96 -14.53
CA GLY A 179 -3.36 20.40 -13.55
C GLY A 179 -3.26 21.25 -12.29
N TYR A 180 -3.08 22.58 -12.40
CA TYR A 180 -3.05 23.48 -11.26
C TYR A 180 -4.39 23.53 -10.54
N ALA A 181 -5.50 23.63 -11.27
CA ALA A 181 -6.83 23.60 -10.67
C ALA A 181 -7.08 22.30 -9.90
N GLY A 182 -6.70 21.14 -10.48
CA GLY A 182 -6.81 19.85 -9.83
C GLY A 182 -5.98 19.73 -8.56
N LYS A 183 -4.74 20.21 -8.55
CA LYS A 183 -3.90 20.25 -7.35
C LYS A 183 -4.55 21.07 -6.24
N LEU A 184 -5.02 22.29 -6.57
CA LEU A 184 -5.69 23.16 -5.60
C LEU A 184 -6.98 22.53 -5.06
N LEU A 185 -7.77 21.89 -5.94
CA LEU A 185 -9.00 21.22 -5.56
C LEU A 185 -8.72 20.06 -4.56
N VAL A 186 -7.75 19.22 -4.85
CA VAL A 186 -7.39 18.09 -3.98
C VAL A 186 -6.91 18.59 -2.62
N VAL A 187 -6.02 19.57 -2.59
CA VAL A 187 -5.52 20.18 -1.34
C VAL A 187 -6.68 20.85 -0.57
N GLY A 188 -7.54 21.59 -1.25
CA GLY A 188 -8.70 22.23 -0.64
C GLY A 188 -9.67 21.24 0.01
N ILE A 189 -10.00 20.12 -0.69
CA ILE A 189 -10.87 19.08 -0.13
C ILE A 189 -10.19 18.39 1.06
N LEU A 190 -8.91 18.06 0.97
CA LEU A 190 -8.18 17.46 2.10
C LEU A 190 -8.20 18.37 3.33
N LEU A 191 -7.98 19.67 3.15
CA LEU A 191 -8.05 20.65 4.23
C LEU A 191 -9.46 20.72 4.84
N MET A 192 -10.52 20.67 4.03
CA MET A 192 -11.91 20.61 4.53
C MET A 192 -12.18 19.33 5.34
N VAL A 193 -11.73 18.17 4.85
CA VAL A 193 -11.86 16.89 5.57
C VAL A 193 -11.09 16.95 6.88
N PHE A 194 -9.87 17.47 6.88
CA PHE A 194 -9.05 17.61 8.07
C PHE A 194 -9.70 18.59 9.08
N TYR A 195 -10.21 19.72 8.60
CA TYR A 195 -10.95 20.66 9.44
C TYR A 195 -12.17 19.99 10.07
N TYR A 196 -12.98 19.24 9.29
CA TYR A 196 -14.13 18.51 9.80
C TYR A 196 -13.76 17.53 10.91
N ILE A 197 -12.69 16.73 10.71
CA ILE A 197 -12.21 15.78 11.72
C ILE A 197 -11.72 16.52 12.97
N SER A 198 -11.01 17.64 12.81
CA SER A 198 -10.49 18.42 13.95
C SER A 198 -11.57 19.04 14.85
N LYS A 199 -12.76 19.27 14.30
CA LYS A 199 -13.92 19.81 15.05
C LYS A 199 -14.63 18.75 15.89
N LYS A 200 -14.38 17.46 15.63
CA LYS A 200 -14.96 16.39 16.46
C LYS A 200 -14.23 16.30 17.80
N LYS A 201 -14.94 16.59 18.90
CA LYS A 201 -14.35 16.69 20.24
C LYS A 201 -13.93 15.35 20.87
N GLU A 202 -14.54 14.23 20.46
CA GLU A 202 -14.41 12.92 21.13
C GLU A 202 -14.04 11.79 20.16
N VAL A 203 -13.02 12.00 19.33
CA VAL A 203 -12.54 10.93 18.45
C VAL A 203 -11.59 10.01 19.20
N LYS A 204 -12.00 8.76 19.38
CA LYS A 204 -11.11 7.71 19.90
C LYS A 204 -10.22 7.21 18.80
N VAL A 205 -8.94 7.58 18.84
CA VAL A 205 -7.96 7.11 17.87
C VAL A 205 -7.64 5.66 18.11
N THR A 206 -7.89 4.82 17.10
CA THR A 206 -7.61 3.36 17.11
C THR A 206 -6.66 3.00 15.98
N PRO A 207 -6.00 1.81 16.02
CA PRO A 207 -5.21 1.32 14.90
C PRO A 207 -6.01 1.25 13.58
N GLU A 208 -7.27 0.84 13.66
CA GLU A 208 -8.16 0.78 12.50
C GLU A 208 -8.43 2.16 11.90
N LEU A 209 -8.64 3.17 12.75
CA LEU A 209 -8.86 4.55 12.30
C LEU A 209 -7.61 5.09 11.59
N MET A 210 -6.41 4.79 12.09
CA MET A 210 -5.16 5.21 11.49
C MET A 210 -4.94 4.56 10.11
N VAL A 211 -5.17 3.25 10.00
CA VAL A 211 -5.07 2.53 8.73
C VAL A 211 -6.13 3.03 7.75
N ALA A 212 -7.36 3.25 8.21
CA ALA A 212 -8.45 3.78 7.39
C ALA A 212 -8.15 5.19 6.85
N SER A 213 -7.55 6.06 7.65
CA SER A 213 -7.16 7.41 7.20
C SER A 213 -6.04 7.35 6.16
N GLY A 214 -5.02 6.52 6.38
CA GLY A 214 -3.93 6.31 5.41
C GLY A 214 -4.46 5.77 4.08
N LEU A 215 -5.36 4.79 4.12
CA LEU A 215 -6.00 4.23 2.93
C LEU A 215 -6.83 5.29 2.19
N PHE A 216 -7.72 6.00 2.91
CA PHE A 216 -8.56 7.02 2.30
C PHE A 216 -7.74 8.10 1.60
N VAL A 217 -6.74 8.64 2.29
CA VAL A 217 -5.88 9.69 1.72
C VAL A 217 -5.10 9.19 0.50
N SER A 218 -4.54 7.99 0.57
CA SER A 218 -3.82 7.39 -0.55
C SER A 218 -4.72 7.19 -1.77
N LEU A 219 -5.94 6.67 -1.56
CA LEU A 219 -6.92 6.48 -2.64
C LEU A 219 -7.44 7.81 -3.19
N PHE A 220 -7.75 8.78 -2.31
CA PHE A 220 -8.27 10.08 -2.70
C PHE A 220 -7.26 10.83 -3.58
N ILE A 221 -6.01 10.91 -3.14
CA ILE A 221 -4.96 11.59 -3.90
C ILE A 221 -4.69 10.85 -5.21
N SER A 222 -4.59 9.51 -5.18
CA SER A 222 -4.40 8.71 -6.40
C SER A 222 -5.52 8.89 -7.42
N ALA A 223 -6.78 9.09 -6.97
CA ALA A 223 -7.94 9.25 -7.84
C ALA A 223 -8.06 10.67 -8.42
N PHE A 224 -7.71 11.70 -7.66
CA PHE A 224 -8.02 13.09 -8.01
C PHE A 224 -6.82 14.00 -8.21
N TYR A 225 -5.62 13.60 -7.79
CA TYR A 225 -4.43 14.42 -8.01
C TYR A 225 -3.92 14.24 -9.44
N PRO A 226 -3.64 15.33 -10.18
CA PRO A 226 -3.12 15.25 -11.54
C PRO A 226 -1.65 14.77 -11.55
N PHE A 227 -1.19 14.34 -12.71
CA PHE A 227 0.18 13.89 -12.97
C PHE A 227 0.62 12.65 -12.20
N MET A 228 -0.34 11.86 -11.66
CA MET A 228 -0.03 10.58 -11.03
C MET A 228 0.57 9.60 -12.04
N ASN A 229 1.64 8.93 -11.64
CA ASN A 229 2.31 7.94 -12.45
C ASN A 229 1.84 6.51 -12.13
N TYR A 230 2.22 5.56 -12.97
CA TYR A 230 1.83 4.15 -12.85
C TYR A 230 2.23 3.48 -11.53
N ARG A 231 3.13 4.07 -10.73
CA ARG A 231 3.59 3.59 -9.41
C ARG A 231 2.75 4.12 -8.24
N SER A 232 1.86 5.07 -8.50
CA SER A 232 1.10 5.79 -7.45
C SER A 232 0.16 4.91 -6.61
N GLY A 233 0.00 3.64 -6.95
CA GLY A 233 -0.83 2.70 -6.20
C GLY A 233 -0.19 2.05 -4.98
N LEU A 234 1.12 2.21 -4.75
CA LEU A 234 1.84 1.43 -3.74
C LEU A 234 1.30 1.64 -2.32
N LEU A 235 1.14 2.89 -1.90
CA LEU A 235 0.64 3.20 -0.55
C LEU A 235 -0.78 2.68 -0.34
N ALA A 236 -1.65 2.81 -1.34
CA ALA A 236 -3.01 2.28 -1.26
C ALA A 236 -3.04 0.74 -1.18
N ASN A 237 -2.12 0.04 -1.85
CA ASN A 237 -1.94 -1.41 -1.70
C ASN A 237 -1.49 -1.77 -0.28
N VAL A 238 -0.52 -1.07 0.29
CA VAL A 238 0.00 -1.32 1.64
C VAL A 238 -1.09 -1.10 2.70
N PHE A 239 -1.76 0.06 2.67
CA PHE A 239 -2.86 0.33 3.60
C PHE A 239 -4.06 -0.57 3.35
N GLY A 240 -4.34 -0.97 2.11
CA GLY A 240 -5.36 -1.93 1.75
C GLY A 240 -5.11 -3.32 2.36
N LEU A 241 -3.87 -3.82 2.31
CA LEU A 241 -3.48 -5.07 2.97
C LEU A 241 -3.63 -4.98 4.49
N LEU A 242 -3.18 -3.89 5.11
CA LEU A 242 -3.35 -3.67 6.55
C LEU A 242 -4.83 -3.62 6.94
N MET A 243 -5.66 -2.94 6.14
CA MET A 243 -7.12 -2.90 6.32
C MET A 243 -7.75 -4.28 6.23
N PHE A 244 -7.38 -5.07 5.24
CA PHE A 244 -7.88 -6.44 5.07
C PHE A 244 -7.55 -7.34 6.27
N ILE A 245 -6.34 -7.26 6.80
CA ILE A 245 -5.93 -8.04 7.97
C ILE A 245 -6.70 -7.64 9.23
N GLN A 246 -7.02 -6.36 9.37
CA GLN A 246 -7.86 -5.88 10.48
C GLN A 246 -9.34 -6.24 10.28
N ASN A 247 -9.84 -6.11 9.06
CA ASN A 247 -11.23 -6.38 8.68
C ASN A 247 -11.31 -7.25 7.41
N LYS A 248 -11.54 -8.54 7.59
CA LYS A 248 -11.62 -9.53 6.50
C LYS A 248 -12.65 -9.18 5.41
N ASN A 249 -13.72 -8.46 5.77
CA ASN A 249 -14.75 -8.06 4.81
C ASN A 249 -14.24 -7.03 3.78
N LYS A 250 -13.05 -6.46 4.00
CA LYS A 250 -12.40 -5.50 3.11
C LYS A 250 -11.36 -6.13 2.17
N PHE A 251 -11.42 -7.45 1.96
CA PHE A 251 -10.48 -8.18 1.10
C PHE A 251 -10.43 -7.67 -0.35
N TYR A 252 -11.57 -7.17 -0.84
CA TYR A 252 -11.68 -6.65 -2.21
C TYR A 252 -10.86 -5.37 -2.44
N VAL A 253 -10.56 -4.60 -1.39
CA VAL A 253 -9.79 -3.36 -1.51
C VAL A 253 -8.37 -3.63 -2.03
N PRO A 254 -7.51 -4.43 -1.34
CA PRO A 254 -6.18 -4.72 -1.85
C PRO A 254 -6.23 -5.49 -3.18
N MET A 255 -7.21 -6.37 -3.40
CA MET A 255 -7.35 -7.11 -4.67
C MET A 255 -7.60 -6.16 -5.84
N ALA A 256 -8.56 -5.25 -5.71
CA ALA A 256 -8.86 -4.26 -6.75
C ALA A 256 -7.66 -3.32 -6.98
N MET A 257 -6.99 -2.87 -5.92
CA MET A 257 -5.78 -2.05 -6.03
C MET A 257 -4.63 -2.80 -6.70
N CYS A 258 -4.49 -4.10 -6.47
CA CYS A 258 -3.51 -4.94 -7.15
C CYS A 258 -3.78 -5.00 -8.65
N ILE A 259 -5.05 -5.19 -9.05
CA ILE A 259 -5.46 -5.21 -10.46
C ILE A 259 -5.19 -3.85 -11.12
N ILE A 260 -5.57 -2.74 -10.47
CA ILE A 260 -5.33 -1.39 -10.98
C ILE A 260 -3.83 -1.13 -11.18
N SER A 261 -3.00 -1.49 -10.21
CA SER A 261 -1.55 -1.35 -10.30
C SER A 261 -0.96 -2.22 -11.41
N TYR A 262 -1.41 -3.47 -11.55
CA TYR A 262 -0.97 -4.38 -12.60
C TYR A 262 -1.30 -3.84 -13.99
N VAL A 263 -2.52 -3.33 -14.19
CA VAL A 263 -2.94 -2.71 -15.45
C VAL A 263 -2.10 -1.47 -15.76
N SER A 264 -1.79 -0.64 -14.75
CA SER A 264 -0.96 0.54 -14.91
C SER A 264 0.48 0.18 -15.34
N TYR A 265 1.08 -0.83 -14.72
CA TYR A 265 2.40 -1.35 -15.13
C TYR A 265 2.35 -1.91 -16.55
N GLY A 266 1.35 -2.72 -16.87
CA GLY A 266 1.19 -3.29 -18.21
C GLY A 266 1.02 -2.23 -19.27
N TYR A 267 0.27 -1.16 -19.01
CA TYR A 267 0.11 -0.05 -19.94
C TYR A 267 1.41 0.73 -20.15
N PHE A 268 2.18 0.96 -19.08
CA PHE A 268 3.48 1.62 -19.16
C PHE A 268 4.48 0.82 -20.01
N TYR A 269 4.59 -0.51 -19.80
CA TYR A 269 5.59 -1.33 -20.47
C TYR A 269 5.21 -1.76 -21.88
N ASN A 270 3.92 -2.04 -22.12
CA ASN A 270 3.46 -2.63 -23.38
C ASN A 270 2.77 -1.63 -24.32
N GLY A 271 2.54 -0.38 -23.87
CA GLY A 271 1.94 0.69 -24.70
C GLY A 271 0.45 0.51 -25.02
N THR A 272 -0.08 -0.71 -24.96
CA THR A 272 -1.49 -1.00 -25.26
C THR A 272 -1.97 -2.16 -24.40
N ILE A 273 -2.86 -1.86 -23.48
CA ILE A 273 -3.78 -2.89 -22.96
C ILE A 273 -5.13 -2.53 -23.59
N GLY A 274 -5.72 -3.46 -24.33
CA GLY A 274 -7.02 -3.30 -24.99
C GLY A 274 -8.21 -3.16 -24.02
N VAL A 275 -7.98 -2.51 -22.89
CA VAL A 275 -8.91 -2.33 -21.79
C VAL A 275 -9.18 -0.84 -21.64
N TYR A 276 -10.43 -0.49 -21.48
CA TYR A 276 -10.86 0.88 -21.23
C TYR A 276 -10.32 1.39 -19.89
N PHE A 277 -9.24 2.15 -19.92
CA PHE A 277 -8.50 2.65 -18.75
C PHE A 277 -9.39 3.48 -17.80
N TRP A 278 -10.39 4.17 -18.34
CA TRP A 278 -11.38 4.92 -17.57
C TRP A 278 -12.21 4.04 -16.60
N MET A 279 -12.43 2.75 -16.91
CA MET A 279 -13.15 1.85 -16.00
C MET A 279 -12.40 1.65 -14.70
N TYR A 280 -11.07 1.58 -14.76
CA TYR A 280 -10.24 1.47 -13.57
C TYR A 280 -10.23 2.77 -12.77
N ALA A 281 -10.32 3.93 -13.44
CA ALA A 281 -10.49 5.22 -12.77
C ALA A 281 -11.80 5.26 -11.96
N LEU A 282 -12.91 4.81 -12.54
CA LEU A 282 -14.17 4.68 -11.81
C LEU A 282 -14.07 3.68 -10.65
N GLY A 283 -13.40 2.54 -10.85
CA GLY A 283 -13.13 1.57 -9.79
C GLY A 283 -12.36 2.20 -8.64
N LEU A 284 -11.34 3.00 -8.93
CA LEU A 284 -10.56 3.72 -7.92
C LEU A 284 -11.41 4.73 -7.14
N VAL A 285 -12.30 5.46 -7.80
CA VAL A 285 -13.26 6.37 -7.15
C VAL A 285 -14.22 5.60 -6.23
N VAL A 286 -14.74 4.45 -6.67
CA VAL A 286 -15.61 3.61 -5.84
C VAL A 286 -14.87 3.11 -4.58
N LEU A 287 -13.64 2.65 -4.72
CA LEU A 287 -12.81 2.23 -3.58
C LEU A 287 -12.55 3.40 -2.62
N MET A 288 -12.28 4.58 -3.13
CA MET A 288 -12.10 5.78 -2.33
C MET A 288 -13.36 6.16 -1.56
N LEU A 289 -14.53 6.11 -2.20
CA LEU A 289 -15.81 6.37 -1.53
C LEU A 289 -16.08 5.35 -0.41
N ASP A 290 -15.83 4.07 -0.66
CA ASP A 290 -15.96 3.02 0.36
C ASP A 290 -15.00 3.22 1.53
N ALA A 291 -13.74 3.58 1.25
CA ALA A 291 -12.77 3.92 2.29
C ALA A 291 -13.19 5.16 3.08
N GLY A 292 -13.77 6.17 2.42
CA GLY A 292 -14.31 7.38 3.06
C GLY A 292 -15.49 7.07 3.99
N VAL A 293 -16.44 6.25 3.54
CA VAL A 293 -17.55 5.78 4.37
C VAL A 293 -17.05 4.97 5.56
N TYR A 294 -16.06 4.11 5.36
CA TYR A 294 -15.46 3.35 6.45
C TYR A 294 -14.75 4.26 7.45
N LEU A 295 -13.95 5.21 6.99
CA LEU A 295 -13.28 6.21 7.82
C LEU A 295 -14.33 7.00 8.65
N TYR A 296 -15.41 7.47 8.01
CA TYR A 296 -16.48 8.19 8.69
C TYR A 296 -17.13 7.36 9.82
N LYS A 297 -17.40 6.06 9.56
CA LYS A 297 -17.93 5.14 10.58
C LYS A 297 -16.96 4.94 11.75
N GLN A 298 -15.64 4.88 11.50
CA GLN A 298 -14.65 4.77 12.57
C GLN A 298 -14.55 6.06 13.40
N LEU A 299 -14.77 7.22 12.79
CA LEU A 299 -14.80 8.52 13.49
C LEU A 299 -16.04 8.71 14.40
N GLN A 300 -17.04 7.85 14.26
CA GLN A 300 -18.27 7.90 15.09
C GLN A 300 -18.24 6.95 16.30
N LYS A 301 -17.27 6.05 16.37
CA LYS A 301 -17.05 5.12 17.49
C LYS A 301 -16.29 5.80 18.63
#